data_88bd012d4a738cb94c74af57c17fda83
#
_entry.id   88bd012d4a738cb94c74af57c17fda83
#
_cell.length_a   1.000
_cell.length_b   1.000
_cell.length_c   1.000
_cell.angle_alpha   90.00
_cell.angle_beta   90.00
_cell.angle_gamma   90.00
#
_symmetry.space_group_name_H-M   'P 1'
#
loop_
_entity.id
_entity.type
_entity.pdbx_description
1 polymer ?
#
loop_
_entity_poly.entity_id
_entity_poly.type
_entity_poly.pdbx_seq_one_letter_code
_entity_poly.pdbx_strand_id
1 'polypeptide(L)'
;MTMNLSFELPFPPSVNTYYRSSFRSRSVYLSKKGREFHQLALVGLMELSDAGTSDTLHPSFPTERLRIHIELIPGDRRSFDIDNRVKAILDVLEGHLFVNDSQIDELEVIRKPMDKGKARCRVTISEIKEQSNS
;
A
#
# COMPACT_ATOMS: atom_id res chain seq x y z
N MET A 1 20.76 6.39 -11.08
CA MET A 1 19.53 5.69 -11.42
C MET A 1 18.54 5.80 -10.29
N THR A 2 17.30 6.08 -10.61
CA THR A 2 16.26 6.07 -9.60
C THR A 2 15.77 4.64 -9.40
N MET A 3 15.41 4.31 -8.18
CA MET A 3 14.88 3.00 -7.85
C MET A 3 13.37 3.01 -8.02
N ASN A 4 12.87 2.03 -8.73
CA ASN A 4 11.43 1.82 -8.90
C ASN A 4 11.08 0.42 -8.45
N LEU A 5 9.93 0.28 -7.81
CA LEU A 5 9.45 -1.01 -7.35
C LEU A 5 7.96 -1.13 -7.68
N SER A 6 7.58 -2.19 -8.37
CA SER A 6 6.16 -2.43 -8.71
C SER A 6 5.74 -3.80 -8.21
N PHE A 7 4.52 -3.89 -7.70
CA PHE A 7 4.01 -5.15 -7.19
C PHE A 7 2.49 -5.09 -7.11
N GLU A 8 1.86 -6.25 -6.90
CA GLU A 8 0.42 -6.34 -6.74
C GLU A 8 0.08 -6.75 -5.31
N LEU A 9 -1.02 -6.23 -4.82
CA LEU A 9 -1.58 -6.58 -3.52
C LEU A 9 -3.06 -6.94 -3.71
N PRO A 10 -3.66 -7.60 -2.73
CA PRO A 10 -5.12 -7.79 -2.76
C PRO A 10 -5.83 -6.45 -2.83
N PHE A 11 -7.07 -6.45 -3.29
CA PHE A 11 -7.87 -5.23 -3.30
C PHE A 11 -8.09 -4.77 -1.86
N PRO A 12 -7.78 -3.52 -1.54
CA PRO A 12 -7.82 -3.09 -0.15
C PRO A 12 -9.25 -2.87 0.34
N PRO A 13 -9.52 -3.11 1.61
CA PRO A 13 -10.80 -2.75 2.19
C PRO A 13 -10.93 -1.24 2.33
N SER A 14 -12.15 -0.75 2.51
CA SER A 14 -12.35 0.67 2.75
C SER A 14 -11.78 1.04 4.13
N VAL A 15 -11.49 2.30 4.33
CA VAL A 15 -10.98 2.77 5.62
C VAL A 15 -11.98 2.45 6.74
N ASN A 16 -13.27 2.54 6.44
CA ASN A 16 -14.30 2.25 7.43
C ASN A 16 -14.38 0.75 7.78
N THR A 17 -13.96 -0.12 6.86
CA THR A 17 -13.94 -1.55 7.09
C THR A 17 -12.61 -2.01 7.66
N TYR A 18 -11.52 -1.32 7.32
CA TYR A 18 -10.19 -1.69 7.75
C TYR A 18 -10.00 -1.48 9.25
N TYR A 19 -10.55 -0.40 9.79
CA TYR A 19 -10.43 -0.06 11.18
C TYR A 19 -11.75 -0.23 11.90
N ARG A 20 -11.68 -0.59 13.18
CA ARG A 20 -12.80 -0.61 14.10
C ARG A 20 -12.40 0.17 15.35
N SER A 21 -13.38 0.80 16.01
CA SER A 21 -13.12 1.47 17.25
C SER A 21 -13.87 0.74 18.37
N SER A 22 -13.25 0.65 19.53
CA SER A 22 -13.88 0.08 20.68
C SER A 22 -14.44 1.20 21.54
N PHE A 23 -15.72 1.17 21.76
CA PHE A 23 -16.37 2.18 22.58
C PHE A 23 -15.90 2.11 24.02
N ARG A 24 -15.64 0.90 24.50
CA ARG A 24 -15.24 0.70 25.89
C ARG A 24 -13.80 1.11 26.15
N SER A 25 -12.90 0.76 25.27
CA SER A 25 -11.48 1.05 25.46
C SER A 25 -11.03 2.33 24.76
N ARG A 26 -11.89 2.94 23.98
CA ARG A 26 -11.56 4.12 23.17
C ARG A 26 -10.33 3.89 22.30
N SER A 27 -10.13 2.65 21.87
CA SER A 27 -9.01 2.31 21.03
C SER A 27 -9.49 2.01 19.60
N VAL A 28 -8.59 2.15 18.64
CA VAL A 28 -8.84 1.80 17.26
C VAL A 28 -8.02 0.56 16.96
N TYR A 29 -8.63 -0.42 16.31
CA TYR A 29 -7.96 -1.65 15.97
C TYR A 29 -8.41 -2.11 14.58
N LEU A 30 -7.64 -3.03 14.00
CA LEU A 30 -7.99 -3.57 12.69
C LEU A 30 -9.15 -4.54 12.79
N SER A 31 -10.09 -4.41 11.85
CA SER A 31 -11.20 -5.37 11.74
C SER A 31 -10.66 -6.70 11.24
N LYS A 32 -11.53 -7.72 11.22
CA LYS A 32 -11.16 -9.02 10.66
C LYS A 32 -10.71 -8.87 9.20
N LYS A 33 -11.48 -8.12 8.40
CA LYS A 33 -11.12 -7.90 7.00
C LYS A 33 -9.82 -7.10 6.89
N GLY A 34 -9.61 -6.16 7.79
CA GLY A 34 -8.37 -5.41 7.81
C GLY A 34 -7.17 -6.28 8.11
N ARG A 35 -7.31 -7.18 9.08
CA ARG A 35 -6.23 -8.11 9.41
C ARG A 35 -5.94 -9.08 8.28
N GLU A 36 -6.98 -9.58 7.61
CA GLU A 36 -6.81 -10.48 6.48
C GLU A 36 -6.06 -9.78 5.34
N PHE A 37 -6.47 -8.56 5.01
CA PHE A 37 -5.78 -7.80 3.97
C PHE A 37 -4.31 -7.57 4.35
N HIS A 38 -4.07 -7.16 5.59
CA HIS A 38 -2.73 -6.88 6.06
C HIS A 38 -1.83 -8.11 5.94
N GLN A 39 -2.33 -9.28 6.34
CA GLN A 39 -1.56 -10.51 6.28
C GLN A 39 -1.25 -10.91 4.83
N LEU A 40 -2.26 -10.86 3.96
CA LEU A 40 -2.04 -11.22 2.57
C LEU A 40 -1.10 -10.25 1.87
N ALA A 41 -1.20 -8.97 2.20
CA ALA A 41 -0.31 -7.98 1.63
C ALA A 41 1.12 -8.20 2.09
N LEU A 42 1.32 -8.53 3.37
CA LEU A 42 2.66 -8.81 3.89
C LEU A 42 3.29 -10.01 3.20
N VAL A 43 2.51 -11.05 2.95
CA VAL A 43 3.03 -12.21 2.21
C VAL A 43 3.52 -11.79 0.83
N GLY A 44 2.74 -10.97 0.13
CA GLY A 44 3.15 -10.47 -1.17
C GLY A 44 4.42 -9.63 -1.10
N LEU A 45 4.55 -8.80 -0.08
CA LEU A 45 5.75 -7.99 0.08
C LEU A 45 6.98 -8.85 0.42
N MET A 46 6.79 -9.90 1.20
CA MET A 46 7.89 -10.80 1.53
C MET A 46 8.40 -11.51 0.29
N GLU A 47 7.53 -11.83 -0.66
CA GLU A 47 7.93 -12.46 -1.90
C GLU A 47 8.82 -11.56 -2.75
N LEU A 48 8.67 -10.25 -2.63
CA LEU A 48 9.52 -9.32 -3.36
C LEU A 48 10.95 -9.35 -2.88
N SER A 49 11.15 -9.67 -1.61
CA SER A 49 12.50 -9.64 -1.05
C SER A 49 13.12 -11.02 -1.04
N ASP A 50 12.61 -11.93 -1.85
CA ASP A 50 13.07 -13.27 -1.75
C ASP A 50 14.39 -13.50 -2.38
N ALA A 51 14.94 -12.62 -3.06
CA ALA A 51 16.15 -12.84 -3.81
C ALA A 51 17.28 -13.39 -2.94
N GLY A 52 16.96 -14.18 -1.98
CA GLY A 52 17.97 -14.81 -1.16
C GLY A 52 18.47 -13.92 -0.04
N THR A 53 17.96 -12.75 0.07
CA THR A 53 18.36 -11.91 1.16
C THR A 53 17.26 -11.97 2.19
N SER A 54 17.59 -12.45 3.32
CA SER A 54 16.62 -12.56 4.39
C SER A 54 16.49 -11.28 5.18
N ASP A 55 17.05 -10.20 4.73
CA ASP A 55 17.06 -9.02 5.56
C ASP A 55 15.79 -8.22 5.33
N THR A 56 14.71 -8.66 5.95
CA THR A 56 13.45 -7.97 5.87
C THR A 56 13.34 -6.85 6.89
N LEU A 57 14.41 -6.59 7.63
CA LEU A 57 14.38 -5.57 8.67
C LEU A 57 14.64 -4.17 8.14
N HIS A 58 15.15 -4.07 6.92
CA HIS A 58 15.52 -2.77 6.37
C HIS A 58 14.59 -2.40 5.24
N PRO A 59 13.85 -1.30 5.36
CA PRO A 59 13.00 -0.83 4.27
C PRO A 59 13.82 -0.53 3.02
N SER A 60 13.21 -0.75 1.86
CA SER A 60 13.86 -0.48 0.58
C SER A 60 14.14 1.01 0.40
N PHE A 61 13.33 1.86 1.02
CA PHE A 61 13.45 3.31 0.91
C PHE A 61 13.51 3.92 2.31
N PRO A 62 14.68 3.90 2.96
CA PRO A 62 14.74 4.37 4.36
C PRO A 62 14.60 5.88 4.52
N THR A 63 15.05 6.67 3.56
CA THR A 63 15.05 8.13 3.72
C THR A 63 14.61 8.89 2.48
N GLU A 64 14.43 8.22 1.36
CA GLU A 64 14.16 8.88 0.09
C GLU A 64 12.80 9.55 0.06
N ARG A 65 12.66 10.59 -0.75
CA ARG A 65 11.34 11.15 -1.07
C ARG A 65 10.71 10.25 -2.11
N LEU A 66 9.41 10.02 -2.00
CA LEU A 66 8.75 9.00 -2.78
C LEU A 66 7.57 9.52 -3.58
N ARG A 67 7.38 8.92 -4.75
CA ARG A 67 6.15 9.01 -5.54
C ARG A 67 5.51 7.63 -5.52
N ILE A 68 4.21 7.57 -5.19
CA ILE A 68 3.49 6.31 -5.19
C ILE A 68 2.33 6.40 -6.17
N HIS A 69 2.24 5.41 -7.04
CA HIS A 69 1.17 5.27 -8.03
C HIS A 69 0.40 4.00 -7.70
N ILE A 70 -0.91 4.14 -7.52
CA ILE A 70 -1.77 3.02 -7.16
C ILE A 70 -2.86 2.86 -8.20
N GLU A 71 -3.00 1.65 -8.72
CA GLU A 71 -4.11 1.30 -9.60
C GLU A 71 -5.04 0.37 -8.86
N LEU A 72 -6.30 0.76 -8.74
CA LEU A 72 -7.31 -0.06 -8.09
C LEU A 72 -8.12 -0.78 -9.17
N ILE A 73 -8.02 -2.10 -9.19
CA ILE A 73 -8.67 -2.93 -10.20
C ILE A 73 -9.79 -3.68 -9.52
N PRO A 74 -11.06 -3.23 -9.67
CA PRO A 74 -12.18 -3.91 -9.00
C PRO A 74 -12.50 -5.24 -9.65
N GLY A 75 -13.06 -6.16 -8.88
CA GLY A 75 -13.45 -7.47 -9.38
C GLY A 75 -14.94 -7.61 -9.65
N ASP A 76 -15.69 -6.56 -9.37
CA ASP A 76 -17.14 -6.56 -9.61
C ASP A 76 -17.59 -5.13 -9.87
N ARG A 77 -18.92 -4.94 -10.03
CA ARG A 77 -19.47 -3.64 -10.40
C ARG A 77 -19.86 -2.78 -9.21
N ARG A 78 -19.55 -3.20 -8.01
CA ARG A 78 -19.89 -2.38 -6.84
C ARG A 78 -19.13 -1.07 -6.88
N SER A 79 -19.80 0.01 -6.48
CA SER A 79 -19.13 1.30 -6.45
C SER A 79 -18.23 1.40 -5.22
N PHE A 80 -17.20 2.19 -5.34
CA PHE A 80 -16.31 2.46 -4.22
C PHE A 80 -15.62 3.80 -4.44
N ASP A 81 -15.21 4.41 -3.36
CA ASP A 81 -14.46 5.67 -3.41
C ASP A 81 -12.98 5.35 -3.40
N ILE A 82 -12.23 5.93 -4.31
CA ILE A 82 -10.82 5.61 -4.43
C ILE A 82 -10.02 6.09 -3.22
N ASP A 83 -10.42 7.22 -2.62
CA ASP A 83 -9.68 7.73 -1.47
C ASP A 83 -9.83 6.84 -0.24
N ASN A 84 -10.94 6.13 -0.11
CA ASN A 84 -11.16 5.25 1.04
C ASN A 84 -10.33 3.99 1.00
N ARG A 85 -9.65 3.70 -0.08
CA ARG A 85 -8.90 2.45 -0.25
C ARG A 85 -7.41 2.63 -0.03
N VAL A 86 -6.94 3.86 0.03
CA VAL A 86 -5.50 4.13 0.05
C VAL A 86 -4.88 3.86 1.39
N LYS A 87 -5.57 4.19 2.47
CA LYS A 87 -4.96 4.11 3.79
C LYS A 87 -4.53 2.71 4.17
N ALA A 88 -5.33 1.70 3.83
CA ALA A 88 -4.96 0.32 4.13
C ALA A 88 -3.67 -0.08 3.39
N ILE A 89 -3.52 0.39 2.15
CA ILE A 89 -2.32 0.12 1.37
C ILE A 89 -1.11 0.77 2.03
N LEU A 90 -1.19 2.07 2.31
CA LEU A 90 -0.05 2.79 2.86
C LEU A 90 0.34 2.25 4.23
N ASP A 91 -0.62 1.83 5.05
CA ASP A 91 -0.32 1.29 6.36
C ASP A 91 0.45 -0.03 6.28
N VAL A 92 0.21 -0.83 5.26
CA VAL A 92 0.99 -2.06 5.07
C VAL A 92 2.41 -1.73 4.59
N LEU A 93 2.55 -0.73 3.72
CA LEU A 93 3.85 -0.41 3.16
C LEU A 93 4.76 0.27 4.16
N GLU A 94 4.19 1.07 5.05
CA GLU A 94 4.97 1.77 6.05
C GLU A 94 5.61 0.77 7.02
N GLY A 95 6.88 0.94 7.26
CA GLY A 95 7.63 0.02 8.08
C GLY A 95 8.22 -1.17 7.32
N HIS A 96 7.74 -1.42 6.11
CA HIS A 96 8.24 -2.53 5.30
C HIS A 96 9.00 -2.05 4.07
N LEU A 97 8.45 -1.09 3.34
CA LEU A 97 9.13 -0.54 2.16
C LEU A 97 9.67 0.85 2.40
N PHE A 98 9.06 1.63 3.26
CA PHE A 98 9.57 2.93 3.67
C PHE A 98 9.31 3.09 5.16
N VAL A 99 9.98 4.05 5.77
CA VAL A 99 9.94 4.20 7.22
C VAL A 99 8.71 4.97 7.68
N ASN A 100 8.36 6.03 6.95
CA ASN A 100 7.28 6.91 7.39
C ASN A 100 6.56 7.46 6.17
N ASP A 101 5.25 7.53 6.23
CA ASP A 101 4.46 8.02 5.11
C ASP A 101 4.73 9.50 4.82
N SER A 102 5.39 10.23 5.72
CA SER A 102 5.82 11.59 5.43
C SER A 102 6.89 11.66 4.33
N GLN A 103 7.47 10.53 3.94
CA GLN A 103 8.38 10.47 2.81
C GLN A 103 7.65 10.62 1.48
N ILE A 104 6.34 10.43 1.46
CA ILE A 104 5.56 10.46 0.23
C ILE A 104 5.27 11.91 -0.15
N ASP A 105 5.81 12.34 -1.28
CA ASP A 105 5.57 13.69 -1.80
C ASP A 105 4.50 13.70 -2.88
N GLU A 106 4.34 12.61 -3.61
CA GLU A 106 3.35 12.52 -4.68
C GLU A 106 2.61 11.20 -4.55
N LEU A 107 1.31 11.28 -4.62
CA LEU A 107 0.45 10.09 -4.53
C LEU A 107 -0.60 10.20 -5.63
N GLU A 108 -0.67 9.18 -6.47
CA GLU A 108 -1.66 9.11 -7.52
C GLU A 108 -2.45 7.82 -7.36
N VAL A 109 -3.77 7.93 -7.39
CA VAL A 109 -4.65 6.77 -7.25
C VAL A 109 -5.60 6.76 -8.43
N ILE A 110 -5.64 5.65 -9.16
CA ILE A 110 -6.44 5.54 -10.37
C ILE A 110 -7.36 4.34 -10.26
N ARG A 111 -8.63 4.55 -10.65
CA ARG A 111 -9.57 3.44 -10.81
C ARG A 111 -9.37 2.85 -12.19
N LYS A 112 -9.12 1.54 -12.25
CA LYS A 112 -8.95 0.84 -13.52
C LYS A 112 -10.24 0.10 -13.87
N PRO A 113 -10.41 -0.32 -15.12
CA PRO A 113 -11.55 -1.13 -15.50
C PRO A 113 -11.64 -2.41 -14.68
N MET A 114 -12.88 -2.88 -14.49
CA MET A 114 -13.15 -4.08 -13.74
C MET A 114 -12.50 -5.31 -14.40
N ASP A 115 -11.95 -6.18 -13.57
CA ASP A 115 -11.45 -7.48 -14.01
C ASP A 115 -12.21 -8.50 -13.19
N LYS A 116 -13.25 -9.09 -13.77
CA LYS A 116 -14.23 -9.88 -13.06
C LYS A 116 -13.58 -11.00 -12.25
N GLY A 117 -13.88 -11.01 -10.96
CA GLY A 117 -13.37 -12.04 -10.06
C GLY A 117 -11.91 -11.91 -9.70
N LYS A 118 -11.24 -10.87 -10.18
CA LYS A 118 -9.79 -10.70 -9.97
C LYS A 118 -9.48 -9.33 -9.37
N ALA A 119 -10.19 -8.97 -8.31
CA ALA A 119 -9.96 -7.71 -7.62
C ALA A 119 -8.55 -7.67 -7.05
N ARG A 120 -7.86 -6.56 -7.29
CA ARG A 120 -6.50 -6.39 -6.79
C ARG A 120 -6.09 -4.93 -6.96
N CYS A 121 -4.94 -4.58 -6.41
CA CYS A 121 -4.35 -3.28 -6.71
C CYS A 121 -2.91 -3.47 -7.15
N ARG A 122 -2.44 -2.52 -7.93
CA ARG A 122 -1.05 -2.51 -8.39
C ARG A 122 -0.40 -1.24 -7.86
N VAL A 123 0.74 -1.40 -7.24
CA VAL A 123 1.45 -0.30 -6.60
C VAL A 123 2.81 -0.13 -7.24
N THR A 124 3.17 1.09 -7.56
CA THR A 124 4.50 1.42 -8.05
C THR A 124 5.07 2.51 -7.15
N ILE A 125 6.23 2.26 -6.57
CA ILE A 125 6.92 3.23 -5.73
C ILE A 125 8.18 3.66 -6.47
N SER A 126 8.36 4.97 -6.59
CA SER A 126 9.51 5.54 -7.25
C SER A 126 10.19 6.53 -6.33
N GLU A 127 11.50 6.49 -6.31
CA GLU A 127 12.29 7.49 -5.62
C GLU A 127 12.27 8.78 -6.42
N ILE A 128 12.04 9.89 -5.75
CA ILE A 128 12.10 11.21 -6.38
C ILE A 128 13.49 11.77 -6.14
N LYS A 129 14.24 12.01 -7.22
CA LYS A 129 15.53 12.64 -7.08
C LYS A 129 15.36 14.14 -7.09
N GLU A 130 15.95 14.79 -6.09
CA GLU A 130 15.98 16.23 -6.10
C GLU A 130 16.80 16.70 -7.29
N GLN A 131 16.24 17.65 -8.02
CA GLN A 131 17.01 18.30 -9.04
C GLN A 131 17.86 19.35 -8.37
N SER A 132 19.14 19.24 -8.61
CA SER A 132 20.04 20.15 -7.95
C SER A 132 20.12 21.48 -8.59
N ASN A 133 19.24 21.83 -9.44
CA ASN A 133 19.37 23.11 -10.04
C ASN A 133 18.65 24.06 -9.28
N SER A 134 18.45 24.10 -8.29
CA SER A 134 17.92 25.23 -7.64
C SER A 134 18.08 26.52 -8.26
#